data_e08b2954ef6f51e5feeabcd18476c730
#
_entry.id   e08b2954ef6f51e5feeabcd18476c730
#
_cell.length_a   1.000
_cell.length_b   1.000
_cell.length_c   1.000
_cell.angle_alpha   90.00
_cell.angle_beta   90.00
_cell.angle_gamma   90.00
#
_symmetry.space_group_name_H-M   'P 1'
#
loop_
_entity.id
_entity.type
_entity.pdbx_description
1 polymer ?
#
loop_
_entity_poly.entity_id
_entity_poly.type
_entity_poly.pdbx_seq_one_letter_code
_entity_poly.pdbx_strand_id
1 'polypeptide(L)'
;PATYSKIFTLIRELFSRLPEARARGYRPARFSFNVDGGRCIECGGAGLQSVDMQFLAPVEVICEACGGQRYNRETLEIRYRGKNIAEILDLTVKETLDIFSTVPRIYRVLETLDRLGLGYLKLGQPATTLSGGEGQRLKLANELQKTSTGKTLYLLDEPTTGLHFEDVRILLDALDGLVKRGNSVLVIEHNLDVI
;
A
#
# COMPACT_ATOMS: atom_id res chain seq x y z
N PRO A 1 0.99 -3.11 0.34
CA PRO A 1 1.27 -1.93 -0.51
C PRO A 1 1.36 -0.64 0.31
N ALA A 2 0.42 -0.38 1.22
CA ALA A 2 0.31 0.90 1.92
C ALA A 2 1.56 1.29 2.75
N THR A 3 2.18 0.34 3.43
CA THR A 3 3.39 0.58 4.24
C THR A 3 4.59 0.86 3.33
N TYR A 4 4.73 0.09 2.27
CA TYR A 4 5.86 0.20 1.35
C TYR A 4 5.81 1.52 0.55
N SER A 5 4.63 1.91 0.05
CA SER A 5 4.42 3.18 -0.68
C SER A 5 4.46 4.42 0.24
N LYS A 6 4.66 4.24 1.55
CA LYS A 6 4.60 5.28 2.58
C LYS A 6 3.24 5.99 2.70
N ILE A 7 2.24 5.61 1.90
CA ILE A 7 0.90 6.20 1.95
C ILE A 7 0.25 5.98 3.33
N PHE A 8 0.56 4.85 3.96
CA PHE A 8 0.01 4.55 5.29
C PHE A 8 0.43 5.57 6.35
N THR A 9 1.61 6.13 6.24
CA THR A 9 2.05 7.23 7.13
C THR A 9 1.15 8.45 6.97
N LEU A 10 0.83 8.84 5.72
CA LEU A 10 -0.06 9.97 5.44
C LEU A 10 -1.49 9.71 5.92
N ILE A 11 -1.99 8.48 5.75
CA ILE A 11 -3.33 8.08 6.23
C ILE A 11 -3.38 8.15 7.77
N ARG A 12 -2.38 7.62 8.47
CA ARG A 12 -2.30 7.69 9.94
C ARG A 12 -2.23 9.13 10.46
N GLU A 13 -1.48 9.99 9.79
CA GLU A 13 -1.44 11.43 10.10
C GLU A 13 -2.81 12.08 9.92
N LEU A 14 -3.52 11.75 8.84
CA LEU A 14 -4.87 12.25 8.60
C LEU A 14 -5.83 11.82 9.71
N PHE A 15 -5.84 10.52 10.06
CA PHE A 15 -6.70 10.00 11.12
C PHE A 15 -6.42 10.66 12.47
N SER A 16 -5.15 10.89 12.81
CA SER A 16 -4.79 11.56 14.07
C SER A 16 -5.23 13.02 14.16
N ARG A 17 -5.52 13.66 13.02
CA ARG A 17 -5.99 15.06 12.95
C ARG A 17 -7.50 15.19 13.01
N LEU A 18 -8.25 14.09 12.93
CA LEU A 18 -9.69 14.11 13.04
C LEU A 18 -10.13 14.61 14.43
N PRO A 19 -11.24 15.36 14.52
CA PRO A 19 -11.70 15.95 15.79
C PRO A 19 -11.79 14.94 16.93
N GLU A 20 -12.41 13.78 16.68
CA GLU A 20 -12.56 12.70 17.67
C GLU A 20 -11.20 12.12 18.12
N ALA A 21 -10.27 11.91 17.19
CA ALA A 21 -8.94 11.41 17.51
C ALA A 21 -8.17 12.44 18.36
N ARG A 22 -8.28 13.72 18.03
CA ARG A 22 -7.65 14.81 18.78
C ARG A 22 -8.23 14.93 20.18
N ALA A 23 -9.54 14.84 20.32
CA ALA A 23 -10.22 14.89 21.61
C ALA A 23 -9.76 13.76 22.56
N ARG A 24 -9.43 12.57 21.99
CA ARG A 24 -8.91 11.42 22.72
C ARG A 24 -7.37 11.42 22.84
N GLY A 25 -6.67 12.43 22.35
CA GLY A 25 -5.20 12.50 22.37
C GLY A 25 -4.51 11.47 21.48
N TYR A 26 -5.19 10.95 20.46
CA TYR A 26 -4.66 9.91 19.59
C TYR A 26 -3.62 10.49 18.62
N ARG A 27 -2.42 9.95 18.68
CA ARG A 27 -1.30 10.27 17.79
C ARG A 27 -1.26 9.33 16.57
N PRO A 28 -0.50 9.65 15.50
CA PRO A 28 -0.39 8.78 14.33
C PRO A 28 0.01 7.33 14.63
N ALA A 29 0.78 7.09 15.70
CA ALA A 29 1.16 5.77 16.16
C ALA A 29 -0.06 4.90 16.54
N ARG A 30 -1.13 5.50 17.08
CA ARG A 30 -2.38 4.81 17.44
C ARG A 30 -2.99 4.06 16.25
N PHE A 31 -2.85 4.60 15.06
CA PHE A 31 -3.39 4.06 13.82
C PHE A 31 -2.41 3.13 13.09
N SER A 32 -1.35 2.67 13.75
CA SER A 32 -0.42 1.68 13.23
C SER A 32 -0.77 0.29 13.75
N PHE A 33 -0.80 -0.70 12.85
CA PHE A 33 -0.94 -2.10 13.25
C PHE A 33 0.40 -2.76 13.64
N ASN A 34 1.52 -2.03 13.52
CA ASN A 34 2.87 -2.55 13.83
C ASN A 34 3.39 -2.13 15.22
N VAL A 35 2.72 -1.20 15.90
CA VAL A 35 3.14 -0.69 17.22
C VAL A 35 1.99 -0.75 18.22
N ASP A 36 2.34 -0.82 19.49
CA ASP A 36 1.36 -0.88 20.57
C ASP A 36 0.54 0.42 20.69
N GLY A 37 -0.62 0.28 21.31
CA GLY A 37 -1.54 1.38 21.60
C GLY A 37 -2.85 1.29 20.85
N GLY A 38 -2.86 1.01 19.55
CA GLY A 38 -4.09 0.91 18.76
C GLY A 38 -4.32 -0.43 18.08
N ARG A 39 -3.28 -1.28 17.99
CA ARG A 39 -3.39 -2.61 17.41
C ARG A 39 -4.14 -3.58 18.32
N CYS A 40 -4.70 -4.63 17.74
CA CYS A 40 -5.23 -5.75 18.49
C CYS A 40 -4.08 -6.43 19.26
N ILE A 41 -4.26 -6.64 20.55
CA ILE A 41 -3.24 -7.25 21.43
C ILE A 41 -3.10 -8.74 21.11
N GLU A 42 -4.22 -9.44 20.88
CA GLU A 42 -4.26 -10.89 20.67
C GLU A 42 -3.47 -11.34 19.45
N CYS A 43 -3.63 -10.65 18.30
CA CYS A 43 -2.91 -10.97 17.08
C CYS A 43 -1.70 -10.06 16.80
N GLY A 44 -1.37 -9.14 17.72
CA GLY A 44 -0.28 -8.19 17.52
C GLY A 44 -0.44 -7.28 16.30
N GLY A 45 -1.65 -7.12 15.78
CA GLY A 45 -1.95 -6.34 14.58
C GLY A 45 -1.86 -7.14 13.27
N ALA A 46 -1.64 -8.44 13.31
CA ALA A 46 -1.61 -9.28 12.11
C ALA A 46 -3.02 -9.49 11.50
N GLY A 47 -4.06 -9.50 12.33
CA GLY A 47 -5.43 -9.84 11.94
C GLY A 47 -5.66 -11.35 11.85
N LEU A 48 -4.59 -12.12 11.87
CA LEU A 48 -4.58 -13.59 11.81
C LEU A 48 -3.82 -14.14 13.02
N GLN A 49 -4.11 -15.36 13.38
CA GLN A 49 -3.39 -16.13 14.39
C GLN A 49 -2.91 -17.43 13.75
N SER A 50 -1.65 -17.79 14.02
CA SER A 50 -1.08 -19.06 13.57
C SER A 50 -1.44 -20.13 14.59
N VAL A 51 -2.06 -21.20 14.13
CA VAL A 51 -2.37 -22.37 14.92
C VAL A 51 -1.44 -23.49 14.49
N ASP A 52 -0.56 -23.93 15.41
CA ASP A 52 0.34 -25.04 15.16
C ASP A 52 -0.46 -26.34 15.12
N MET A 53 -0.34 -27.02 13.99
CA MET A 53 -0.91 -28.35 13.78
C MET A 53 0.20 -29.39 13.91
N GLN A 54 0.07 -30.28 14.90
CA GLN A 54 1.04 -31.41 15.04
C GLN A 54 1.16 -32.14 13.69
N PHE A 55 2.39 -32.24 13.17
CA PHE A 55 2.75 -32.89 11.90
C PHE A 55 2.29 -32.21 10.60
N LEU A 56 1.64 -31.07 10.66
CA LEU A 56 1.21 -30.27 9.49
C LEU A 56 1.78 -28.86 9.55
N ALA A 57 1.80 -28.18 8.40
CA ALA A 57 2.15 -26.76 8.38
C ALA A 57 1.16 -25.94 9.23
N PRO A 58 1.62 -24.89 9.94
CA PRO A 58 0.76 -24.01 10.71
C PRO A 58 -0.37 -23.44 9.82
N VAL A 59 -1.57 -23.38 10.37
CA VAL A 59 -2.74 -22.81 9.69
C VAL A 59 -3.00 -21.41 10.23
N GLU A 60 -3.17 -20.43 9.34
CA GLU A 60 -3.59 -19.09 9.71
C GLU A 60 -5.12 -19.00 9.81
N VAL A 61 -5.61 -18.60 10.97
CA VAL A 61 -7.04 -18.38 11.23
C VAL A 61 -7.29 -16.91 11.53
N ILE A 62 -8.48 -16.43 11.20
CA ILE A 62 -8.88 -15.05 11.51
C ILE A 62 -8.87 -14.85 13.03
N CYS A 63 -8.23 -13.80 13.52
CA CYS A 63 -8.23 -13.45 14.93
C CYS A 63 -9.66 -13.14 15.40
N GLU A 64 -10.18 -13.94 16.33
CA GLU A 64 -11.55 -13.78 16.85
C GLU A 64 -11.73 -12.46 17.59
N ALA A 65 -10.72 -12.00 18.35
CA ALA A 65 -10.80 -10.78 19.15
C ALA A 65 -11.00 -9.51 18.29
N CYS A 66 -10.41 -9.43 17.09
CA CYS A 66 -10.58 -8.27 16.22
C CYS A 66 -11.32 -8.57 14.91
N GLY A 67 -11.77 -9.81 14.69
CA GLY A 67 -12.43 -10.20 13.45
C GLY A 67 -11.61 -9.92 12.18
N GLY A 68 -10.28 -10.05 12.26
CA GLY A 68 -9.37 -9.73 11.15
C GLY A 68 -9.03 -8.24 10.99
N GLN A 69 -9.63 -7.35 11.76
CA GLN A 69 -9.50 -5.90 11.60
C GLN A 69 -8.18 -5.30 12.08
N ARG A 70 -7.33 -6.07 12.77
CA ARG A 70 -5.97 -5.69 13.22
C ARG A 70 -5.89 -4.66 14.35
N TYR A 71 -6.98 -3.99 14.71
CA TYR A 71 -7.03 -2.90 15.69
C TYR A 71 -7.96 -3.22 16.86
N ASN A 72 -7.76 -2.53 17.96
CA ASN A 72 -8.70 -2.55 19.05
C ASN A 72 -9.95 -1.70 18.75
N ARG A 73 -11.02 -1.93 19.50
CA ARG A 73 -12.33 -1.32 19.28
C ARG A 73 -12.29 0.20 19.30
N GLU A 74 -11.56 0.80 20.25
CA GLU A 74 -11.51 2.25 20.42
C GLU A 74 -10.84 2.95 19.23
N THR A 75 -9.86 2.31 18.59
CA THR A 75 -9.22 2.82 17.38
C THR A 75 -10.18 2.78 16.20
N LEU A 76 -11.00 1.71 16.10
CA LEU A 76 -11.97 1.52 15.02
C LEU A 76 -13.18 2.46 15.12
N GLU A 77 -13.42 3.09 16.26
CA GLU A 77 -14.47 4.11 16.40
C GLU A 77 -14.15 5.39 15.60
N ILE A 78 -12.87 5.69 15.38
CA ILE A 78 -12.47 6.87 14.61
C ILE A 78 -12.73 6.65 13.12
N ARG A 79 -13.52 7.54 12.52
CA ARG A 79 -13.96 7.40 11.13
C ARG A 79 -13.63 8.63 10.28
N TYR A 80 -13.12 8.39 9.09
CA TYR A 80 -12.97 9.38 8.04
C TYR A 80 -13.92 9.06 6.89
N ARG A 81 -14.83 9.98 6.57
CA ARG A 81 -15.90 9.77 5.58
C ARG A 81 -16.67 8.46 5.79
N GLY A 82 -17.02 8.17 7.05
CA GLY A 82 -17.78 6.99 7.44
C GLY A 82 -16.99 5.69 7.53
N LYS A 83 -15.71 5.66 7.16
CA LYS A 83 -14.84 4.47 7.20
C LYS A 83 -13.78 4.56 8.29
N ASN A 84 -13.59 3.48 9.03
CA ASN A 84 -12.49 3.33 9.97
C ASN A 84 -11.20 2.93 9.26
N ILE A 85 -10.08 2.91 10.01
CA ILE A 85 -8.76 2.62 9.45
C ILE A 85 -8.65 1.20 8.87
N ALA A 86 -9.31 0.20 9.46
CA ALA A 86 -9.29 -1.17 8.97
C ALA A 86 -10.11 -1.30 7.67
N GLU A 87 -11.29 -0.67 7.61
CA GLU A 87 -12.11 -0.61 6.40
C GLU A 87 -11.36 0.06 5.24
N ILE A 88 -10.57 1.10 5.51
CA ILE A 88 -9.72 1.74 4.48
C ILE A 88 -8.60 0.80 4.01
N LEU A 89 -7.98 0.06 4.90
CA LEU A 89 -6.94 -0.91 4.53
C LEU A 89 -7.49 -2.08 3.70
N ASP A 90 -8.77 -2.41 3.85
CA ASP A 90 -9.43 -3.49 3.09
C ASP A 90 -9.86 -3.06 1.68
N LEU A 91 -9.92 -1.76 1.40
CA LEU A 91 -10.22 -1.24 0.09
C LEU A 91 -9.02 -1.36 -0.85
N THR A 92 -9.34 -1.47 -2.14
CA THR A 92 -8.35 -1.37 -3.22
C THR A 92 -7.82 0.05 -3.36
N VAL A 93 -6.66 0.19 -4.00
CA VAL A 93 -6.08 1.49 -4.36
C VAL A 93 -7.11 2.33 -5.14
N LYS A 94 -7.79 1.71 -6.11
CA LYS A 94 -8.77 2.39 -6.97
C LYS A 94 -9.99 2.89 -6.19
N GLU A 95 -10.55 2.06 -5.31
CA GLU A 95 -11.69 2.47 -4.45
C GLU A 95 -11.33 3.61 -3.48
N THR A 96 -10.07 3.69 -3.07
CA THR A 96 -9.62 4.74 -2.16
C THR A 96 -9.38 6.10 -2.81
N LEU A 97 -9.27 6.19 -4.14
CA LEU A 97 -9.10 7.45 -4.87
C LEU A 97 -10.26 8.43 -4.58
N ASP A 98 -11.51 7.95 -4.63
CA ASP A 98 -12.68 8.77 -4.36
C ASP A 98 -12.71 9.27 -2.90
N ILE A 99 -12.34 8.40 -1.96
CA ILE A 99 -12.31 8.71 -0.54
C ILE A 99 -11.29 9.82 -0.23
N PHE A 100 -10.12 9.78 -0.88
CA PHE A 100 -9.04 10.73 -0.63
C PHE A 100 -8.93 11.85 -1.69
N SER A 101 -9.96 12.04 -2.53
CA SER A 101 -9.98 13.06 -3.60
C SER A 101 -9.68 14.48 -3.11
N THR A 102 -10.05 14.81 -1.86
CA THR A 102 -9.79 16.11 -1.24
C THR A 102 -8.47 16.20 -0.45
N VAL A 103 -7.65 15.13 -0.46
CA VAL A 103 -6.36 15.08 0.25
C VAL A 103 -5.22 14.91 -0.75
N PRO A 104 -4.69 16.00 -1.34
CA PRO A 104 -3.80 15.94 -2.50
C PRO A 104 -2.55 15.08 -2.30
N ARG A 105 -1.99 15.05 -1.08
CA ARG A 105 -0.79 14.26 -0.78
C ARG A 105 -1.06 12.76 -0.85
N ILE A 106 -2.22 12.30 -0.37
CA ILE A 106 -2.63 10.89 -0.43
C ILE A 106 -3.06 10.55 -1.85
N TYR A 107 -3.88 11.42 -2.46
CA TYR A 107 -4.41 11.21 -3.81
C TYR A 107 -3.31 10.98 -4.85
N ARG A 108 -2.25 11.80 -4.84
CA ARG A 108 -1.11 11.65 -5.78
C ARG A 108 -0.43 10.29 -5.68
N VAL A 109 -0.28 9.76 -4.46
CA VAL A 109 0.32 8.44 -4.26
C VAL A 109 -0.59 7.35 -4.81
N LEU A 110 -1.89 7.43 -4.52
CA LEU A 110 -2.89 6.48 -5.03
C LEU A 110 -2.98 6.52 -6.55
N GLU A 111 -3.04 7.71 -7.14
CA GLU A 111 -3.06 7.90 -8.59
C GLU A 111 -1.81 7.29 -9.25
N THR A 112 -0.63 7.47 -8.66
CA THR A 112 0.60 6.86 -9.18
C THR A 112 0.53 5.34 -9.13
N LEU A 113 0.00 4.76 -8.05
CA LEU A 113 -0.19 3.31 -7.93
C LEU A 113 -1.19 2.78 -8.96
N ASP A 114 -2.32 3.46 -9.13
CA ASP A 114 -3.35 3.08 -10.10
C ASP A 114 -2.82 3.12 -11.53
N ARG A 115 -2.11 4.20 -11.90
CA ARG A 115 -1.44 4.36 -13.20
C ARG A 115 -0.39 3.29 -13.50
N LEU A 116 0.20 2.66 -12.50
CA LEU A 116 1.14 1.56 -12.64
C LEU A 116 0.45 0.18 -12.66
N GLY A 117 -0.87 0.14 -12.88
CA GLY A 117 -1.63 -1.11 -12.92
C GLY A 117 -1.77 -1.80 -11.56
N LEU A 118 -1.62 -1.05 -10.44
CA LEU A 118 -1.75 -1.56 -9.08
C LEU A 118 -3.09 -1.17 -8.43
N GLY A 119 -4.04 -0.68 -9.21
CA GLY A 119 -5.35 -0.20 -8.76
C GLY A 119 -6.18 -1.24 -8.03
N TYR A 120 -6.03 -2.51 -8.39
CA TYR A 120 -6.76 -3.65 -7.80
C TYR A 120 -6.19 -4.12 -6.45
N LEU A 121 -4.97 -3.74 -6.09
CA LEU A 121 -4.36 -4.16 -4.84
C LEU A 121 -5.05 -3.52 -3.63
N LYS A 122 -5.35 -4.31 -2.62
CA LYS A 122 -5.82 -3.77 -1.34
C LYS A 122 -4.70 -3.03 -0.62
N LEU A 123 -4.99 -1.88 0.01
CA LEU A 123 -3.99 -1.11 0.74
C LEU A 123 -3.33 -1.92 1.86
N GLY A 124 -4.10 -2.71 2.59
CA GLY A 124 -3.64 -3.56 3.69
C GLY A 124 -3.08 -4.92 3.29
N GLN A 125 -2.99 -5.23 1.98
CA GLN A 125 -2.49 -6.52 1.50
C GLN A 125 -1.06 -6.78 2.01
N PRO A 126 -0.75 -7.99 2.53
CA PRO A 126 0.61 -8.35 2.94
C PRO A 126 1.58 -8.32 1.77
N ALA A 127 2.82 -7.87 2.00
CA ALA A 127 3.83 -7.82 0.94
C ALA A 127 4.23 -9.20 0.42
N THR A 128 4.08 -10.23 1.24
CA THR A 128 4.38 -11.63 0.90
C THR A 128 3.41 -12.22 -0.13
N THR A 129 2.25 -11.60 -0.34
CA THR A 129 1.25 -12.04 -1.32
C THR A 129 1.39 -11.35 -2.67
N LEU A 130 2.33 -10.42 -2.81
CA LEU A 130 2.59 -9.72 -4.06
C LEU A 130 3.45 -10.57 -5.00
N SER A 131 3.12 -10.55 -6.29
CA SER A 131 3.97 -11.09 -7.32
C SER A 131 5.26 -10.27 -7.48
N GLY A 132 6.28 -10.83 -8.13
CA GLY A 132 7.54 -10.14 -8.42
C GLY A 132 7.32 -8.82 -9.17
N GLY A 133 6.49 -8.86 -10.22
CA GLY A 133 6.14 -7.67 -11.01
C GLY A 133 5.38 -6.60 -10.22
N GLU A 134 4.41 -7.00 -9.37
CA GLU A 134 3.70 -6.06 -8.48
C GLU A 134 4.67 -5.39 -7.50
N GLY A 135 5.59 -6.17 -6.93
CA GLY A 135 6.63 -5.64 -6.04
C GLY A 135 7.56 -4.64 -6.73
N GLN A 136 7.96 -4.91 -7.99
CA GLN A 136 8.78 -3.99 -8.78
C GLN A 136 8.02 -2.69 -9.10
N ARG A 137 6.77 -2.77 -9.56
CA ARG A 137 5.95 -1.59 -9.84
C ARG A 137 5.68 -0.76 -8.59
N LEU A 138 5.52 -1.41 -7.43
CA LEU A 138 5.38 -0.71 -6.16
C LEU A 138 6.67 0.04 -5.77
N LYS A 139 7.86 -0.52 -6.06
CA LYS A 139 9.14 0.18 -5.93
C LYS A 139 9.23 1.37 -6.87
N LEU A 140 8.84 1.17 -8.12
CA LEU A 140 8.80 2.23 -9.13
C LEU A 140 7.88 3.38 -8.72
N ALA A 141 6.69 3.08 -8.19
CA ALA A 141 5.77 4.10 -7.65
C ALA A 141 6.44 5.00 -6.62
N ASN A 142 7.24 4.42 -5.72
CA ASN A 142 7.99 5.19 -4.73
C ASN A 142 9.06 6.09 -5.37
N GLU A 143 9.75 5.59 -6.38
CA GLU A 143 10.79 6.37 -7.07
C GLU A 143 10.19 7.55 -7.84
N LEU A 144 9.05 7.34 -8.51
CA LEU A 144 8.34 8.40 -9.24
C LEU A 144 7.89 9.57 -8.34
N GLN A 145 7.66 9.29 -7.05
CA GLN A 145 7.26 10.30 -6.06
C GLN A 145 8.43 11.11 -5.50
N LYS A 146 9.67 10.61 -5.65
CA LYS A 146 10.86 11.33 -5.18
C LYS A 146 11.22 12.49 -6.11
N THR A 147 11.84 13.52 -5.54
CA THR A 147 12.51 14.55 -6.33
C THR A 147 13.69 13.90 -7.04
N SER A 148 13.68 13.91 -8.38
CA SER A 148 14.75 13.31 -9.17
C SER A 148 16.04 14.11 -9.01
N THR A 149 17.15 13.39 -8.79
CA THR A 149 18.50 13.97 -8.80
C THR A 149 19.14 13.92 -10.21
N GLY A 150 18.51 13.21 -11.16
CA GLY A 150 19.02 13.02 -12.51
C GLY A 150 20.29 12.15 -12.60
N LYS A 151 20.59 11.34 -11.58
CA LYS A 151 21.83 10.53 -11.48
C LYS A 151 21.56 9.10 -11.00
N THR A 152 20.36 8.57 -11.22
CA THR A 152 19.98 7.24 -10.76
C THR A 152 19.92 6.28 -11.94
N LEU A 153 20.49 5.07 -11.78
CA LEU A 153 20.32 3.95 -12.69
C LEU A 153 19.25 3.01 -12.10
N TYR A 154 18.17 2.79 -12.85
CA TYR A 154 17.11 1.85 -12.52
C TYR A 154 17.33 0.56 -13.32
N LEU A 155 17.41 -0.57 -12.64
CA LEU A 155 17.46 -1.90 -13.22
C LEU A 155 16.12 -2.58 -12.95
N LEU A 156 15.42 -2.96 -14.00
CA LEU A 156 14.11 -3.59 -13.94
C LEU A 156 14.17 -4.93 -14.65
N ASP A 157 13.74 -5.97 -13.97
CA ASP A 157 13.70 -7.33 -14.47
C ASP A 157 12.24 -7.74 -14.64
N GLU A 158 11.86 -8.01 -15.91
CA GLU A 158 10.50 -8.37 -16.33
C GLU A 158 9.39 -7.51 -15.70
N PRO A 159 9.47 -6.16 -15.76
CA PRO A 159 8.49 -5.30 -15.06
C PRO A 159 7.07 -5.38 -15.64
N THR A 160 6.91 -5.97 -16.83
CA THR A 160 5.60 -6.16 -17.48
C THR A 160 4.90 -7.46 -17.07
N THR A 161 5.54 -8.32 -16.28
CA THR A 161 4.97 -9.59 -15.86
C THR A 161 3.62 -9.39 -15.15
N GLY A 162 2.57 -10.05 -15.65
CA GLY A 162 1.21 -9.97 -15.11
C GLY A 162 0.47 -8.66 -15.45
N LEU A 163 0.99 -7.86 -16.39
CA LEU A 163 0.28 -6.69 -16.91
C LEU A 163 -0.57 -7.03 -18.13
N HIS A 164 -1.72 -6.38 -18.22
CA HIS A 164 -2.47 -6.31 -19.46
C HIS A 164 -1.75 -5.37 -20.45
N PHE A 165 -1.93 -5.57 -21.72
CA PHE A 165 -1.32 -4.79 -22.79
C PHE A 165 -1.46 -3.26 -22.61
N GLU A 166 -2.64 -2.78 -22.18
CA GLU A 166 -2.83 -1.34 -21.89
C GLU A 166 -1.98 -0.83 -20.72
N ASP A 167 -1.78 -1.67 -19.70
CA ASP A 167 -0.97 -1.32 -18.52
C ASP A 167 0.53 -1.28 -18.85
N VAL A 168 0.97 -2.08 -19.84
CA VAL A 168 2.35 -2.05 -20.35
C VAL A 168 2.70 -0.67 -20.88
N ARG A 169 1.81 -0.06 -21.68
CA ARG A 169 2.00 1.28 -22.23
C ARG A 169 2.15 2.33 -21.11
N ILE A 170 1.30 2.24 -20.09
CA ILE A 170 1.36 3.15 -18.94
C ILE A 170 2.68 3.01 -18.18
N LEU A 171 3.16 1.76 -18.00
CA LEU A 171 4.46 1.50 -17.39
C LEU A 171 5.59 2.14 -18.22
N LEU A 172 5.58 1.96 -19.53
CA LEU A 172 6.59 2.52 -20.44
C LEU A 172 6.60 4.05 -20.37
N ASP A 173 5.42 4.70 -20.36
CA ASP A 173 5.30 6.15 -20.20
C ASP A 173 5.89 6.62 -18.85
N ALA A 174 5.72 5.84 -17.80
CA ALA A 174 6.30 6.12 -16.49
C ALA A 174 7.83 6.01 -16.48
N LEU A 175 8.38 4.99 -17.16
CA LEU A 175 9.82 4.78 -17.30
C LEU A 175 10.46 5.89 -18.16
N ASP A 176 9.83 6.27 -19.26
CA ASP A 176 10.25 7.39 -20.08
C ASP A 176 10.25 8.71 -19.29
N GLY A 177 9.27 8.89 -18.42
CA GLY A 177 9.24 10.00 -17.46
C GLY A 177 10.45 10.02 -16.51
N LEU A 178 11.02 8.89 -16.12
CA LEU A 178 12.27 8.83 -15.33
C LEU A 178 13.49 9.24 -16.19
N VAL A 179 13.56 8.75 -17.43
CA VAL A 179 14.65 9.09 -18.37
C VAL A 179 14.63 10.59 -18.68
N LYS A 180 13.47 11.18 -18.95
CA LYS A 180 13.32 12.63 -19.18
C LYS A 180 13.76 13.50 -18.01
N ARG A 181 13.77 12.93 -16.79
CA ARG A 181 14.33 13.60 -15.59
C ARG A 181 15.85 13.42 -15.43
N GLY A 182 16.54 12.88 -16.44
CA GLY A 182 18.00 12.70 -16.46
C GLY A 182 18.49 11.39 -15.84
N ASN A 183 17.61 10.45 -15.52
CA ASN A 183 18.02 9.15 -15.01
C ASN A 183 18.27 8.16 -16.16
N SER A 184 18.91 7.03 -15.84
CA SER A 184 19.09 5.91 -16.77
C SER A 184 18.17 4.75 -16.35
N VAL A 185 17.54 4.11 -17.32
CA VAL A 185 16.68 2.94 -17.08
C VAL A 185 17.19 1.80 -17.97
N LEU A 186 17.46 0.65 -17.37
CA LEU A 186 17.77 -0.59 -18.05
C LEU A 186 16.68 -1.61 -17.74
N VAL A 187 16.05 -2.14 -18.77
CA VAL A 187 14.95 -3.10 -18.66
C VAL A 187 15.39 -4.42 -19.27
N ILE A 188 15.17 -5.52 -18.57
CA ILE A 188 15.29 -6.87 -19.08
C ILE A 188 13.87 -7.36 -19.34
N GLU A 189 13.54 -7.72 -20.57
CA GLU A 189 12.18 -8.09 -20.97
C GLU A 189 12.17 -9.19 -22.03
N HIS A 190 11.05 -9.94 -22.03
CA HIS A 190 10.72 -10.91 -23.08
C HIS A 190 9.46 -10.52 -23.85
N ASN A 191 8.77 -9.48 -23.43
CA ASN A 191 7.59 -8.95 -24.08
C ASN A 191 7.98 -8.14 -25.32
N LEU A 192 7.60 -8.63 -26.51
CA LEU A 192 7.94 -8.01 -27.80
C LEU A 192 7.31 -6.62 -27.99
N ASP A 193 6.24 -6.30 -27.27
CA ASP A 193 5.62 -4.96 -27.31
C ASP A 193 6.46 -3.91 -26.56
N VAL A 194 7.50 -4.33 -25.83
CA VAL A 194 8.41 -3.47 -25.06
C VAL A 194 9.75 -3.30 -25.75
N ILE A 195 10.21 -4.34 -26.47
CA ILE A 195 11.49 -4.38 -27.19
C ILE A 195 11.37 -3.68 -28.55
#